data_8e780f585e09e6c9aab371823c2a57a8
#
_entry.id   8e780f585e09e6c9aab371823c2a57a8
#
_cell.length_a   1.000
_cell.length_b   1.000
_cell.length_c   1.000
_cell.angle_alpha   90.00
_cell.angle_beta   90.00
_cell.angle_gamma   90.00
#
_symmetry.space_group_name_H-M   'P 1'
#
loop_
_entity.id
_entity.type
_entity.pdbx_description
1 polymer ?
#
loop_
_entity_poly.entity_id
_entity_poly.type
_entity_poly.pdbx_seq_one_letter_code
_entity_poly.pdbx_strand_id
1 'polypeptide(L)'
;EMCIRDSRFRPEGRIYGKPIDEYKGNCIEGKAFQVMMDNNLDFEIALYPYELVTYGETGSVCQNWLQYRLIKKYLEQLTENQTLVVESGHPLGLFPSRPEAPRVIITNALMVGMFDNAHDWEVAEEMGVANYGQMTAGGWMYIGPQGIVHGTFNTILGAGRKFLGIAETDDLHGHMFVSSGLGGMSGAQPKAADIAGCVSTVSYT
;
A
#
# COMPACT_ATOMS: atom_id res chain seq x y z
N GLU A 1 11.13 -13.73 17.90
CA GLU A 1 10.01 -13.08 18.62
C GLU A 1 9.60 -11.86 17.81
N MET A 2 8.44 -11.94 17.14
CA MET A 2 7.85 -10.77 16.47
C MET A 2 7.68 -9.66 17.51
N CYS A 3 8.40 -8.56 17.32
CA CYS A 3 8.23 -7.38 18.13
C CYS A 3 6.79 -6.89 17.94
N ILE A 4 5.94 -7.10 18.92
CA ILE A 4 4.57 -6.57 18.94
C ILE A 4 4.73 -5.06 18.85
N ARG A 5 4.41 -4.47 17.68
CA ARG A 5 4.60 -3.06 17.33
C ARG A 5 3.87 -2.13 18.28
N ASP A 6 4.35 -2.02 19.49
CA ASP A 6 3.88 -1.25 20.65
C ASP A 6 2.36 -1.08 20.73
N SER A 7 1.68 -2.19 21.01
CA SER A 7 0.22 -2.28 21.08
C SER A 7 -0.43 -1.27 22.04
N ARG A 8 0.35 -0.69 22.96
CA ARG A 8 -0.13 0.36 23.90
C ARG A 8 -0.65 1.60 23.18
N PHE A 9 -0.13 1.90 22.01
CA PHE A 9 -0.54 3.06 21.21
C PHE A 9 -1.58 2.72 20.15
N ARG A 10 -1.93 1.44 20.00
CA ARG A 10 -2.95 1.03 19.04
C ARG A 10 -4.29 1.68 19.38
N PRO A 11 -5.02 2.23 18.39
CA PRO A 11 -6.39 2.66 18.58
C PRO A 11 -7.29 1.50 19.05
N GLU A 12 -8.27 1.81 19.87
CA GLU A 12 -9.29 0.82 20.23
C GLU A 12 -10.25 0.58 19.06
N GLY A 13 -10.64 -0.69 18.87
CA GLY A 13 -11.60 -1.09 17.86
C GLY A 13 -11.00 -1.23 16.46
N ARG A 14 -11.91 -1.33 15.48
CA ARG A 14 -11.57 -1.49 14.06
C ARG A 14 -11.18 -0.15 13.45
N ILE A 15 -10.09 -0.14 12.68
CA ILE A 15 -9.69 0.99 11.86
C ILE A 15 -10.27 0.80 10.46
N TYR A 16 -10.77 1.87 9.86
CA TYR A 16 -11.26 1.93 8.48
C TYR A 16 -11.33 3.38 8.01
N GLY A 17 -11.31 3.57 6.69
CA GLY A 17 -11.48 4.89 6.09
C GLY A 17 -12.90 5.41 6.29
N LYS A 18 -13.05 6.46 7.08
CA LYS A 18 -14.32 7.14 7.33
C LYS A 18 -14.57 8.24 6.31
N PRO A 19 -15.80 8.77 6.22
CA PRO A 19 -16.07 10.00 5.48
C PRO A 19 -15.08 11.11 5.87
N ILE A 20 -14.60 11.85 4.85
CA ILE A 20 -13.52 12.84 5.04
C ILE A 20 -13.89 13.94 6.04
N ASP A 21 -15.18 14.24 6.19
CA ASP A 21 -15.67 15.27 7.11
C ASP A 21 -15.52 14.87 8.60
N GLU A 22 -15.35 13.59 8.88
CA GLU A 22 -15.10 13.10 10.23
C GLU A 22 -13.64 13.29 10.69
N TYR A 23 -12.74 13.61 9.76
CA TYR A 23 -11.33 13.83 10.07
C TYR A 23 -11.04 15.28 10.39
N LYS A 24 -10.17 15.49 11.38
CA LYS A 24 -9.64 16.81 11.71
C LYS A 24 -8.47 17.14 10.79
N GLY A 25 -8.32 18.40 10.43
CA GLY A 25 -7.20 18.87 9.62
C GLY A 25 -7.40 20.29 9.13
N ASN A 26 -6.29 21.00 8.96
CA ASN A 26 -6.27 22.39 8.50
C ASN A 26 -6.43 22.52 6.98
N CYS A 27 -6.10 21.44 6.22
CA CYS A 27 -6.28 21.37 4.78
C CYS A 27 -6.95 20.06 4.37
N ILE A 28 -7.55 20.05 3.19
CA ILE A 28 -8.29 18.90 2.67
C ILE A 28 -7.36 17.71 2.42
N GLU A 29 -6.14 17.95 1.98
CA GLU A 29 -5.14 16.92 1.70
C GLU A 29 -4.75 16.19 3.00
N GLY A 30 -4.56 16.93 4.10
CA GLY A 30 -4.24 16.33 5.39
C GLY A 30 -5.35 15.39 5.88
N LYS A 31 -6.62 15.72 5.62
CA LYS A 31 -7.76 14.83 5.90
C LYS A 31 -7.76 13.63 4.95
N ALA A 32 -7.55 13.85 3.65
CA ALA A 32 -7.55 12.80 2.65
C ALA A 32 -6.47 11.75 2.90
N PHE A 33 -5.26 12.16 3.28
CA PHE A 33 -4.18 11.23 3.64
C PHE A 33 -4.51 10.40 4.89
N GLN A 34 -5.21 10.96 5.88
CA GLN A 34 -5.68 10.19 7.03
C GLN A 34 -6.71 9.14 6.61
N VAL A 35 -7.64 9.48 5.71
CA VAL A 35 -8.60 8.51 5.14
C VAL A 35 -7.85 7.37 4.45
N MET A 36 -6.88 7.68 3.60
CA MET A 36 -6.09 6.68 2.87
C MET A 36 -5.31 5.77 3.82
N MET A 37 -4.68 6.34 4.84
CA MET A 37 -3.94 5.58 5.85
C MET A 37 -4.84 4.61 6.61
N ASP A 38 -6.00 5.07 7.06
CA ASP A 38 -6.97 4.25 7.77
C ASP A 38 -7.60 3.18 6.87
N ASN A 39 -7.87 3.51 5.59
CA ASN A 39 -8.36 2.55 4.61
C ASN A 39 -7.35 1.42 4.35
N ASN A 40 -6.05 1.72 4.33
CA ASN A 40 -5.00 0.70 4.20
C ASN A 40 -4.96 -0.28 5.38
N LEU A 41 -5.51 0.10 6.53
CA LEU A 41 -5.57 -0.71 7.76
C LEU A 41 -6.95 -1.33 8.00
N ASP A 42 -7.91 -1.15 7.10
CA ASP A 42 -9.20 -1.82 7.18
C ASP A 42 -9.01 -3.33 7.14
N PHE A 43 -9.72 -4.06 7.98
CA PHE A 43 -9.65 -5.52 8.10
C PHE A 43 -10.09 -6.28 6.84
N GLU A 44 -10.83 -5.63 5.96
CA GLU A 44 -11.20 -6.18 4.65
C GLU A 44 -10.12 -5.94 3.58
N ILE A 45 -9.16 -5.08 3.87
CA ILE A 45 -8.09 -4.66 2.95
C ILE A 45 -6.74 -5.16 3.42
N ALA A 46 -6.40 -4.91 4.68
CA ALA A 46 -5.10 -5.25 5.26
C ALA A 46 -4.98 -6.74 5.58
N LEU A 47 -3.82 -7.30 5.28
CA LEU A 47 -3.51 -8.69 5.59
C LEU A 47 -3.36 -8.91 7.11
N TYR A 48 -2.60 -8.02 7.76
CA TYR A 48 -2.36 -8.04 9.21
C TYR A 48 -2.54 -6.62 9.79
N PRO A 49 -3.80 -6.14 9.94
CA PRO A 49 -4.07 -4.76 10.34
C PRO A 49 -3.49 -4.40 11.70
N TYR A 50 -3.49 -5.32 12.65
CA TYR A 50 -2.92 -5.08 13.98
C TYR A 50 -1.39 -4.95 13.98
N GLU A 51 -0.74 -5.48 12.97
CA GLU A 51 0.69 -5.37 12.75
C GLU A 51 1.07 -4.25 11.76
N LEU A 52 0.09 -3.42 11.37
CA LEU A 52 0.25 -2.34 10.39
C LEU A 52 0.65 -2.82 8.98
N VAL A 53 0.48 -4.10 8.68
CA VAL A 53 0.83 -4.70 7.40
C VAL A 53 -0.39 -4.76 6.50
N THR A 54 -0.32 -4.06 5.38
CA THR A 54 -1.39 -4.02 4.38
C THR A 54 -1.35 -5.25 3.48
N TYR A 55 -0.18 -5.56 2.89
CA TYR A 55 0.00 -6.74 2.05
C TYR A 55 1.48 -7.12 1.96
N GLY A 56 1.75 -8.35 1.51
CA GLY A 56 3.10 -8.90 1.46
C GLY A 56 3.61 -9.26 2.87
N GLU A 57 4.89 -9.53 2.99
CA GLU A 57 5.50 -9.89 4.29
C GLU A 57 5.71 -8.66 5.17
N THR A 58 6.11 -7.54 4.55
CA THR A 58 6.53 -6.31 5.25
C THR A 58 5.93 -5.04 4.66
N GLY A 59 4.85 -5.14 3.89
CA GLY A 59 4.14 -4.00 3.30
C GLY A 59 3.43 -3.14 4.35
N SER A 60 4.20 -2.39 5.13
CA SER A 60 3.72 -1.65 6.30
C SER A 60 3.26 -0.24 5.97
N VAL A 61 2.17 0.19 6.60
CA VAL A 61 1.62 1.56 6.52
C VAL A 61 2.52 2.55 7.25
N CYS A 62 3.06 2.15 8.38
CA CYS A 62 4.06 2.89 9.16
C CYS A 62 4.79 1.90 10.07
N GLN A 63 5.83 2.35 10.76
CA GLN A 63 6.68 1.44 11.51
C GLN A 63 6.04 0.83 12.75
N ASN A 64 5.28 1.64 13.52
CA ASN A 64 4.59 1.19 14.72
C ASN A 64 3.39 2.09 15.05
N TRP A 65 2.60 1.71 16.06
CA TRP A 65 1.39 2.45 16.45
C TRP A 65 1.65 3.86 17.00
N LEU A 66 2.81 4.09 17.60
CA LEU A 66 3.21 5.44 18.01
C LEU A 66 3.42 6.32 16.78
N GLN A 67 4.10 5.82 15.76
CA GLN A 67 4.32 6.54 14.50
C GLN A 67 3.01 6.77 13.76
N TYR A 68 2.09 5.81 13.75
CA TYR A 68 0.75 5.99 13.22
C TYR A 68 0.05 7.21 13.85
N ARG A 69 0.04 7.30 15.18
CA ARG A 69 -0.57 8.45 15.88
C ARG A 69 0.14 9.76 15.59
N LEU A 70 1.46 9.73 15.53
CA LEU A 70 2.27 10.91 15.26
C LEU A 70 2.07 11.42 13.83
N ILE A 71 2.04 10.54 12.85
CA ILE A 71 1.73 10.88 11.45
C ILE A 71 0.35 11.52 11.37
N LYS A 72 -0.67 10.91 11.97
CA LYS A 72 -2.03 11.49 11.97
C LYS A 72 -2.06 12.88 12.61
N LYS A 73 -1.35 13.07 13.72
CA LYS A 73 -1.23 14.39 14.36
C LYS A 73 -0.57 15.43 13.44
N TYR A 74 0.47 15.05 12.71
CA TYR A 74 1.08 15.95 11.71
C TYR A 74 0.13 16.24 10.56
N LEU A 75 -0.62 15.25 10.07
CA LEU A 75 -1.62 15.44 9.02
C LEU A 75 -2.75 16.37 9.46
N GLU A 76 -3.16 16.33 10.73
CA GLU A 76 -4.12 17.29 11.31
C GLU A 76 -3.57 18.73 11.32
N GLN A 77 -2.26 18.89 11.57
CA GLN A 77 -1.59 20.19 11.65
C GLN A 77 -1.13 20.73 10.30
N LEU A 78 -1.06 19.89 9.28
CA LEU A 78 -0.56 20.21 7.95
C LEU A 78 -1.33 21.40 7.34
N THR A 79 -0.59 22.35 6.80
CA THR A 79 -1.12 23.51 6.09
C THR A 79 -0.68 23.52 4.62
N GLU A 80 -1.27 24.38 3.81
CA GLU A 80 -0.94 24.54 2.39
C GLU A 80 0.52 24.97 2.14
N ASN A 81 1.18 25.56 3.15
CA ASN A 81 2.57 26.02 3.08
C ASN A 81 3.56 25.06 3.75
N GLN A 82 3.15 23.83 3.93
CA GLN A 82 3.98 22.79 4.55
C GLN A 82 3.95 21.50 3.77
N THR A 83 5.00 20.71 3.91
CA THR A 83 5.09 19.33 3.44
C THR A 83 5.46 18.43 4.63
N LEU A 84 4.66 17.40 4.86
CA LEU A 84 5.02 16.31 5.77
C LEU A 84 6.03 15.41 5.08
N VAL A 85 7.16 15.14 5.73
CA VAL A 85 8.16 14.17 5.26
C VAL A 85 8.13 12.96 6.17
N VAL A 86 8.01 11.78 5.57
CA VAL A 86 8.02 10.48 6.25
C VAL A 86 9.11 9.64 5.62
N GLU A 87 9.95 9.04 6.43
CA GLU A 87 11.02 8.14 6.01
C GLU A 87 10.94 6.82 6.75
N SER A 88 10.93 5.72 6.00
CA SER A 88 10.84 4.35 6.54
C SER A 88 9.75 4.19 7.60
N GLY A 89 8.57 4.80 7.36
CA GLY A 89 7.44 4.76 8.29
C GLY A 89 7.55 5.68 9.50
N HIS A 90 8.55 6.57 9.55
CA HIS A 90 8.73 7.60 10.58
C HIS A 90 8.43 9.00 10.03
N PRO A 91 7.61 9.81 10.68
CA PRO A 91 7.45 11.21 10.32
C PRO A 91 8.66 12.01 10.81
N LEU A 92 9.37 12.64 9.87
CA LEU A 92 10.49 13.53 10.20
C LEU A 92 10.01 14.93 10.65
N GLY A 93 8.87 15.39 10.15
CA GLY A 93 8.24 16.64 10.55
C GLY A 93 7.52 17.36 9.42
N LEU A 94 6.96 18.53 9.77
CA LEU A 94 6.36 19.48 8.84
C LEU A 94 7.41 20.49 8.42
N PHE A 95 7.78 20.51 7.15
CA PHE A 95 8.77 21.40 6.59
C PHE A 95 8.09 22.55 5.83
N PRO A 96 8.65 23.77 5.87
CA PRO A 96 8.17 24.87 5.04
C PRO A 96 8.16 24.49 3.56
N SER A 97 7.09 24.82 2.89
CA SER A 97 6.86 24.49 1.49
C SER A 97 5.96 25.54 0.82
N ARG A 98 5.44 25.27 -0.34
CA ARG A 98 4.55 26.14 -1.13
C ARG A 98 3.31 25.38 -1.58
N PRO A 99 2.20 26.06 -1.91
CA PRO A 99 0.93 25.41 -2.27
C PRO A 99 1.04 24.42 -3.45
N GLU A 100 1.94 24.66 -4.40
CA GLU A 100 2.13 23.80 -5.58
C GLU A 100 2.99 22.55 -5.30
N ALA A 101 3.66 22.50 -4.14
CA ALA A 101 4.50 21.36 -3.76
C ALA A 101 3.66 20.21 -3.22
N PRO A 102 4.16 18.96 -3.27
CA PRO A 102 3.51 17.83 -2.63
C PRO A 102 3.25 18.08 -1.14
N ARG A 103 2.05 17.75 -0.68
CA ARG A 103 1.70 17.87 0.75
C ARG A 103 2.37 16.82 1.62
N VAL A 104 2.66 15.65 1.06
CA VAL A 104 3.34 14.56 1.75
C VAL A 104 4.41 13.98 0.84
N ILE A 105 5.59 13.74 1.39
CA ILE A 105 6.67 12.99 0.75
C ILE A 105 6.95 11.78 1.62
N ILE A 106 6.86 10.60 1.03
CA ILE A 106 7.15 9.33 1.69
C ILE A 106 8.31 8.67 0.97
N THR A 107 9.31 8.26 1.72
CA THR A 107 10.50 7.59 1.21
C THR A 107 10.93 6.48 2.17
N ASN A 108 11.75 5.56 1.69
CA ASN A 108 12.41 4.55 2.50
C ASN A 108 13.91 4.84 2.55
N ALA A 109 14.54 4.53 3.68
CA ALA A 109 15.98 4.48 3.75
C ALA A 109 16.52 3.41 2.79
N LEU A 110 17.63 3.71 2.14
CA LEU A 110 18.29 2.79 1.24
C LEU A 110 19.50 2.17 1.92
N MET A 111 19.55 0.84 1.88
CA MET A 111 20.78 0.11 2.20
C MET A 111 21.72 0.19 0.99
N VAL A 112 22.97 0.49 1.23
CA VAL A 112 23.94 0.71 0.15
C VAL A 112 25.28 0.03 0.44
N GLY A 113 25.95 -0.37 -0.62
CA GLY A 113 27.31 -0.87 -0.57
C GLY A 113 27.44 -2.15 0.23
N MET A 114 28.25 -2.13 1.27
CA MET A 114 28.60 -3.30 2.07
C MET A 114 27.48 -3.81 2.99
N PHE A 115 26.36 -3.10 3.08
CA PHE A 115 25.27 -3.37 4.03
C PHE A 115 24.00 -3.86 3.35
N ASP A 116 24.06 -4.41 2.15
CA ASP A 116 22.91 -4.84 1.35
C ASP A 116 22.63 -6.36 1.40
N ASN A 117 23.21 -7.07 2.37
CA ASN A 117 22.91 -8.48 2.61
C ASN A 117 21.67 -8.66 3.51
N ALA A 118 21.09 -9.86 3.52
CA ALA A 118 19.86 -10.16 4.24
C ALA A 118 19.96 -9.87 5.74
N HIS A 119 21.11 -10.19 6.37
CA HIS A 119 21.30 -9.97 7.80
C HIS A 119 21.31 -8.48 8.16
N ASP A 120 22.03 -7.66 7.40
CA ASP A 120 22.05 -6.20 7.66
C ASP A 120 20.65 -5.58 7.45
N TRP A 121 19.88 -6.07 6.48
CA TRP A 121 18.49 -5.66 6.28
C TRP A 121 17.60 -6.04 7.46
N GLU A 122 17.70 -7.26 7.97
CA GLU A 122 16.94 -7.71 9.15
C GLU A 122 17.25 -6.85 10.38
N VAL A 123 18.54 -6.59 10.64
CA VAL A 123 18.97 -5.72 11.75
C VAL A 123 18.44 -4.29 11.56
N ALA A 124 18.53 -3.74 10.36
CA ALA A 124 18.06 -2.38 10.08
C ALA A 124 16.52 -2.29 10.21
N GLU A 125 15.77 -3.32 9.84
CA GLU A 125 14.32 -3.40 10.03
C GLU A 125 13.95 -3.48 11.52
N GLU A 126 14.62 -4.35 12.29
CA GLU A 126 14.43 -4.45 13.74
C GLU A 126 14.73 -3.14 14.48
N MET A 127 15.76 -2.44 14.05
CA MET A 127 16.12 -1.12 14.58
C MET A 127 15.21 0.00 14.10
N GLY A 128 14.35 -0.26 13.14
CA GLY A 128 13.47 0.73 12.55
C GLY A 128 14.15 1.73 11.61
N VAL A 129 15.33 1.43 11.14
CA VAL A 129 16.11 2.27 10.21
C VAL A 129 15.63 2.05 8.77
N ALA A 130 15.34 0.81 8.41
CA ALA A 130 14.74 0.44 7.15
C ALA A 130 13.33 -0.12 7.36
N ASN A 131 12.41 0.18 6.46
CA ASN A 131 11.10 -0.42 6.42
C ASN A 131 10.85 -0.87 4.99
N TYR A 132 10.61 -2.17 4.82
CA TYR A 132 10.28 -2.78 3.54
C TYR A 132 8.85 -2.42 3.10
N GLY A 133 8.48 -1.16 3.18
CA GLY A 133 7.19 -0.70 2.68
C GLY A 133 7.10 -0.95 1.20
N GLN A 134 6.29 -1.93 0.79
CA GLN A 134 5.92 -2.03 -0.60
C GLN A 134 5.23 -0.74 -1.01
N MET A 135 5.50 -0.28 -2.23
CA MET A 135 5.23 1.06 -2.74
C MET A 135 3.84 1.61 -2.40
N THR A 136 2.79 0.83 -2.59
CA THR A 136 1.41 1.28 -2.33
C THR A 136 1.00 1.18 -0.86
N ALA A 137 1.55 0.24 -0.10
CA ALA A 137 1.31 0.16 1.35
C ALA A 137 2.02 1.29 2.09
N GLY A 138 3.33 1.45 1.86
CA GLY A 138 4.13 2.52 2.46
C GLY A 138 3.71 3.92 2.01
N GLY A 139 3.19 4.07 0.80
CA GLY A 139 2.64 5.31 0.27
C GLY A 139 1.16 5.55 0.59
N TRP A 140 0.53 4.67 1.34
CA TRP A 140 -0.89 4.71 1.72
C TRP A 140 -1.86 4.72 0.54
N MET A 141 -1.47 4.14 -0.58
CA MET A 141 -2.22 4.15 -1.85
C MET A 141 -2.81 2.79 -2.20
N TYR A 142 -2.67 1.80 -1.33
CA TYR A 142 -3.25 0.49 -1.53
C TYR A 142 -4.75 0.53 -1.24
N ILE A 143 -5.55 0.17 -2.24
CA ILE A 143 -7.02 0.19 -2.17
C ILE A 143 -7.62 -1.21 -1.97
N GLY A 144 -6.78 -2.22 -1.80
CA GLY A 144 -7.17 -3.61 -1.61
C GLY A 144 -6.90 -4.49 -2.84
N PRO A 145 -7.12 -5.83 -2.70
CA PRO A 145 -6.89 -6.80 -3.77
C PRO A 145 -7.69 -6.50 -5.04
N GLN A 146 -8.87 -5.89 -4.90
CA GLN A 146 -9.72 -5.51 -6.03
C GLN A 146 -9.01 -4.56 -7.01
N GLY A 147 -8.12 -3.68 -6.56
CA GLY A 147 -7.37 -2.78 -7.44
C GLY A 147 -6.44 -3.53 -8.38
N ILE A 148 -5.75 -4.56 -7.87
CA ILE A 148 -4.86 -5.42 -8.66
C ILE A 148 -5.68 -6.29 -9.61
N VAL A 149 -6.79 -6.87 -9.15
CA VAL A 149 -7.71 -7.67 -9.98
C VAL A 149 -8.25 -6.82 -11.14
N HIS A 150 -8.72 -5.61 -10.85
CA HIS A 150 -9.25 -4.69 -11.85
C HIS A 150 -8.19 -4.28 -12.89
N GLY A 151 -6.99 -3.91 -12.44
CA GLY A 151 -5.89 -3.56 -13.34
C GLY A 151 -5.49 -4.73 -14.24
N THR A 152 -5.38 -5.93 -13.70
CA THR A 152 -5.06 -7.15 -14.44
C THR A 152 -6.18 -7.51 -15.44
N PHE A 153 -7.45 -7.44 -15.01
CA PHE A 153 -8.59 -7.66 -15.88
C PHE A 153 -8.57 -6.74 -17.11
N ASN A 154 -8.42 -5.44 -16.91
CA ASN A 154 -8.34 -4.47 -18.00
C ASN A 154 -7.16 -4.73 -18.93
N THR A 155 -6.02 -5.14 -18.39
CA THR A 155 -4.83 -5.47 -19.17
C THR A 155 -5.05 -6.70 -20.03
N ILE A 156 -5.58 -7.79 -19.46
CA ILE A 156 -5.85 -9.03 -20.18
C ILE A 156 -6.89 -8.79 -21.28
N LEU A 157 -7.99 -8.13 -20.95
CA LEU A 157 -9.06 -7.84 -21.91
C LEU A 157 -8.57 -6.90 -23.03
N GLY A 158 -7.80 -5.86 -22.69
CA GLY A 158 -7.18 -4.96 -23.64
C GLY A 158 -6.19 -5.67 -24.59
N ALA A 159 -5.41 -6.62 -24.08
CA ALA A 159 -4.53 -7.47 -24.87
C ALA A 159 -5.33 -8.37 -25.82
N GLY A 160 -6.39 -9.00 -25.35
CA GLY A 160 -7.31 -9.80 -26.16
C GLY A 160 -7.91 -9.00 -27.31
N ARG A 161 -8.42 -7.83 -27.04
CA ARG A 161 -8.96 -6.92 -28.07
C ARG A 161 -7.90 -6.52 -29.10
N LYS A 162 -6.71 -6.15 -28.61
CA LYS A 162 -5.63 -5.67 -29.50
C LYS A 162 -5.00 -6.76 -30.33
N PHE A 163 -4.75 -7.94 -29.78
CA PHE A 163 -3.93 -8.96 -30.41
C PHE A 163 -4.73 -10.17 -30.93
N LEU A 164 -5.89 -10.44 -30.35
CA LEU A 164 -6.76 -11.55 -30.78
C LEU A 164 -8.00 -11.07 -31.54
N GLY A 165 -8.21 -9.75 -31.66
CA GLY A 165 -9.31 -9.17 -32.42
C GLY A 165 -10.69 -9.38 -31.76
N ILE A 166 -10.75 -9.57 -30.45
CA ILE A 166 -11.99 -9.77 -29.72
C ILE A 166 -12.78 -8.46 -29.71
N ALA A 167 -14.09 -8.55 -29.98
CA ALA A 167 -14.95 -7.38 -30.00
C ALA A 167 -15.11 -6.75 -28.59
N GLU A 168 -15.51 -5.47 -28.53
CA GLU A 168 -15.66 -4.76 -27.27
C GLU A 168 -16.71 -5.36 -26.33
N THR A 169 -17.72 -6.02 -26.91
CA THR A 169 -18.82 -6.66 -26.19
C THR A 169 -18.52 -8.10 -25.77
N ASP A 170 -17.43 -8.68 -26.28
CA ASP A 170 -17.09 -10.08 -26.06
C ASP A 170 -16.08 -10.23 -24.93
N ASP A 171 -16.09 -11.39 -24.31
CA ASP A 171 -15.11 -11.83 -23.34
C ASP A 171 -14.00 -12.71 -23.97
N LEU A 172 -13.14 -13.26 -23.15
CA LEU A 172 -12.03 -14.11 -23.58
C LEU A 172 -12.35 -15.60 -23.52
N HIS A 173 -13.61 -15.98 -23.71
CA HIS A 173 -14.03 -17.38 -23.71
C HIS A 173 -13.27 -18.21 -24.76
N GLY A 174 -12.81 -19.38 -24.36
CA GLY A 174 -12.01 -20.26 -25.23
C GLY A 174 -10.53 -19.91 -25.33
N HIS A 175 -10.07 -18.85 -24.68
CA HIS A 175 -8.66 -18.50 -24.60
C HIS A 175 -8.05 -18.94 -23.28
N MET A 176 -6.73 -19.23 -23.29
CA MET A 176 -5.96 -19.62 -22.13
C MET A 176 -5.07 -18.48 -21.67
N PHE A 177 -5.14 -18.14 -20.38
CA PHE A 177 -4.18 -17.25 -19.72
C PHE A 177 -3.15 -18.07 -18.96
N VAL A 178 -1.88 -17.87 -19.28
CA VAL A 178 -0.76 -18.56 -18.63
C VAL A 178 0.06 -17.56 -17.83
N SER A 179 0.31 -17.86 -16.58
CA SER A 179 1.11 -17.04 -15.66
C SER A 179 2.09 -17.89 -14.87
N SER A 180 2.99 -17.24 -14.15
CA SER A 180 3.90 -17.88 -13.20
C SER A 180 3.81 -17.22 -11.83
N GLY A 181 3.81 -18.04 -10.77
CA GLY A 181 3.71 -17.57 -9.39
C GLY A 181 2.28 -17.26 -8.93
N LEU A 182 2.05 -17.40 -7.62
CA LEU A 182 0.78 -17.11 -6.93
C LEU A 182 1.03 -16.30 -5.64
N GLY A 183 2.05 -15.44 -5.63
CA GLY A 183 2.33 -14.55 -4.51
C GLY A 183 1.28 -13.44 -4.34
N GLY A 184 1.53 -12.51 -3.43
CA GLY A 184 0.60 -11.43 -3.08
C GLY A 184 0.07 -10.62 -4.26
N MET A 185 0.92 -10.34 -5.25
CA MET A 185 0.53 -9.62 -6.48
C MET A 185 -0.04 -10.57 -7.54
N SER A 186 0.65 -11.65 -7.83
CA SER A 186 0.29 -12.58 -8.91
C SER A 186 -0.93 -13.42 -8.61
N GLY A 187 -1.32 -13.60 -7.35
CA GLY A 187 -2.54 -14.29 -6.94
C GLY A 187 -3.84 -13.63 -7.45
N ALA A 188 -3.80 -12.34 -7.77
CA ALA A 188 -4.93 -11.64 -8.39
C ALA A 188 -5.12 -11.98 -9.88
N GLN A 189 -4.10 -12.48 -10.56
CA GLN A 189 -4.13 -12.74 -12.00
C GLN A 189 -5.10 -13.85 -12.40
N PRO A 190 -5.12 -15.03 -11.74
CA PRO A 190 -6.10 -16.07 -12.04
C PRO A 190 -7.53 -15.60 -11.85
N LYS A 191 -7.81 -14.83 -10.80
CA LYS A 191 -9.14 -14.27 -10.56
C LYS A 191 -9.54 -13.27 -11.65
N ALA A 192 -8.63 -12.43 -12.10
CA ALA A 192 -8.89 -11.49 -13.19
C ALA A 192 -9.11 -12.21 -14.52
N ALA A 193 -8.36 -13.28 -14.78
CA ALA A 193 -8.52 -14.11 -15.97
C ALA A 193 -9.88 -14.84 -16.00
N ASP A 194 -10.32 -15.37 -14.86
CA ASP A 194 -11.64 -15.99 -14.70
C ASP A 194 -12.77 -14.98 -14.98
N ILE A 195 -12.68 -13.79 -14.42
CA ILE A 195 -13.66 -12.70 -14.68
C ILE A 195 -13.65 -12.30 -16.17
N ALA A 196 -12.50 -12.36 -16.84
CA ALA A 196 -12.38 -12.08 -18.28
C ALA A 196 -12.85 -13.24 -19.18
N GLY A 197 -13.28 -14.37 -18.60
CA GLY A 197 -13.74 -15.56 -19.34
C GLY A 197 -12.64 -16.53 -19.76
N CYS A 198 -11.36 -16.28 -19.38
CA CYS A 198 -10.25 -17.16 -19.71
C CYS A 198 -10.22 -18.43 -18.84
N VAL A 199 -9.69 -19.52 -19.42
CA VAL A 199 -9.12 -20.59 -18.60
C VAL A 199 -7.72 -20.19 -18.15
N SER A 200 -7.48 -20.14 -16.84
CA SER A 200 -6.16 -19.76 -16.33
C SER A 200 -5.36 -20.98 -15.88
N THR A 201 -4.05 -20.96 -16.17
CA THR A 201 -3.08 -21.93 -15.64
C THR A 201 -1.86 -21.20 -15.09
N VAL A 202 -1.30 -21.74 -14.01
CA VAL A 202 -0.11 -21.19 -13.36
C VAL A 202 0.99 -22.23 -13.41
N SER A 203 2.13 -21.84 -13.96
CA SER A 203 3.34 -22.67 -13.96
C SER A 203 4.22 -22.27 -12.77
N TYR A 204 4.63 -23.26 -12.00
CA TYR A 204 5.69 -23.12 -11.01
C TYR A 204 6.98 -23.69 -11.59
N THR A 205 8.04 -22.92 -11.53
CA THR A 205 9.39 -23.39 -11.79
C THR A 205 10.15 -23.55 -10.48
#